data_94b6c9393fc7d1575551dfb634a2a43d
#
_entry.id   94b6c9393fc7d1575551dfb634a2a43d
#
_cell.length_a   1.000
_cell.length_b   1.000
_cell.length_c   1.000
_cell.angle_alpha   90.00
_cell.angle_beta   90.00
_cell.angle_gamma   90.00
#
_symmetry.space_group_name_H-M   'P 1'
#
loop_
_entity.id
_entity.type
_entity.pdbx_description
1 polymer ?
#
loop_
_entity_poly.entity_id
_entity_poly.type
_entity_poly.pdbx_seq_one_letter_code
_entity_poly.pdbx_strand_id
1 'polypeptide(L)'
;GRLIHPNSFAEQTVFSGKVYCGVCGKPYRKYMEHCNQPGEKKRWRCKQYIKTHAVHCRNIPLLEEEIQAAFLSAVDFLVGHPEFIDKVPKEKREPAWQVLKLEHEIQMCNDSEEYQAEEMIRLIYERAKAQYQSAVIHDSFYQTEKLKAALKEHGSIEEFQPDFYQKVIKKMVVQEEGILQVIFINGVSLGIRAADYLERRKNHGKNCNCSKEKYRGHTSETGV
;
A
#
# COMPACT_ATOMS: atom_id res chain seq x y z
N GLY A 1 -22.38 8.49 -30.86
CA GLY A 1 -21.14 7.82 -30.50
C GLY A 1 -20.34 8.73 -29.58
N ARG A 2 -20.08 8.34 -28.33
CA ARG A 2 -19.13 9.04 -27.48
C ARG A 2 -17.75 8.89 -28.10
N LEU A 3 -17.13 10.00 -28.49
CA LEU A 3 -15.73 10.02 -28.86
C LEU A 3 -14.91 9.49 -27.66
N ILE A 4 -14.31 8.32 -27.85
CA ILE A 4 -13.39 7.75 -26.86
C ILE A 4 -12.13 8.62 -26.97
N HIS A 5 -11.89 9.47 -25.95
CA HIS A 5 -10.66 10.23 -25.88
C HIS A 5 -9.46 9.25 -25.89
N PRO A 6 -8.45 9.47 -26.73
CA PRO A 6 -7.26 8.61 -26.81
C PRO A 6 -6.54 8.44 -25.46
N ASN A 7 -6.78 9.32 -24.48
CA ASN A 7 -6.27 9.22 -23.12
C ASN A 7 -7.05 8.24 -22.21
N SER A 8 -8.12 7.59 -22.69
CA SER A 8 -8.87 6.60 -21.90
C SER A 8 -8.17 5.24 -21.79
N PHE A 9 -7.20 4.97 -22.64
CA PHE A 9 -6.28 3.85 -22.53
C PHE A 9 -5.03 4.27 -21.75
N ALA A 10 -5.21 4.63 -20.46
CA ALA A 10 -4.07 4.75 -19.59
C ALA A 10 -3.38 3.37 -19.54
N GLU A 11 -2.19 3.28 -20.12
CA GLU A 11 -1.30 2.15 -19.96
C GLU A 11 -1.34 1.69 -18.50
N GLN A 12 -1.81 0.46 -18.26
CA GLN A 12 -1.78 -0.11 -16.91
C GLN A 12 -0.31 -0.34 -16.57
N THR A 13 0.23 0.55 -15.77
CA THR A 13 1.57 0.39 -15.23
C THR A 13 1.50 -0.34 -13.90
N VAL A 14 2.63 -0.86 -13.44
CA VAL A 14 2.77 -1.54 -12.15
C VAL A 14 2.33 -0.69 -10.94
N PHE A 15 2.30 0.64 -11.10
CA PHE A 15 1.85 1.58 -10.07
C PHE A 15 0.33 1.80 -10.07
N SER A 16 -0.38 1.35 -11.13
CA SER A 16 -1.84 1.49 -11.23
C SER A 16 -2.52 0.73 -10.10
N GLY A 17 -3.36 1.42 -9.32
CA GLY A 17 -4.03 0.82 -8.14
C GLY A 17 -3.12 0.54 -6.95
N LYS A 18 -1.85 0.97 -6.97
CA LYS A 18 -0.91 0.81 -5.85
C LYS A 18 -0.56 2.15 -5.18
N VAL A 19 -0.71 3.29 -5.88
CA VAL A 19 -0.39 4.61 -5.35
C VAL A 19 -1.67 5.37 -5.00
N TYR A 20 -1.78 5.85 -3.76
CA TYR A 20 -2.97 6.50 -3.20
C TYR A 20 -2.64 7.88 -2.62
N CYS A 21 -3.66 8.72 -2.57
CA CYS A 21 -3.57 10.05 -1.95
C CYS A 21 -3.79 9.94 -0.44
N GLY A 22 -2.87 10.46 0.37
CA GLY A 22 -3.00 10.53 1.82
C GLY A 22 -4.07 11.51 2.29
N VAL A 23 -4.41 12.52 1.46
CA VAL A 23 -5.41 13.54 1.80
C VAL A 23 -6.84 13.03 1.61
N CYS A 24 -7.14 12.43 0.45
CA CYS A 24 -8.52 12.05 0.09
C CYS A 24 -8.71 10.54 -0.13
N GLY A 25 -7.70 9.71 0.07
CA GLY A 25 -7.75 8.26 -0.08
C GLY A 25 -7.94 7.74 -1.52
N LYS A 26 -8.05 8.63 -2.53
CA LYS A 26 -8.29 8.20 -3.92
C LYS A 26 -6.98 7.79 -4.60
N PRO A 27 -7.02 6.84 -5.57
CA PRO A 27 -5.83 6.41 -6.28
C PRO A 27 -5.24 7.54 -7.14
N TYR A 28 -3.93 7.50 -7.31
CA TYR A 28 -3.22 8.28 -8.31
C TYR A 28 -3.37 7.63 -9.69
N ARG A 29 -3.35 8.47 -10.73
CA ARG A 29 -3.41 8.06 -12.13
C ARG A 29 -2.39 8.83 -12.95
N LYS A 30 -1.93 8.23 -14.05
CA LYS A 30 -1.16 8.95 -15.07
C LYS A 30 -2.02 10.09 -15.63
N TYR A 31 -1.42 11.25 -15.73
CA TYR A 31 -2.03 12.48 -16.21
C TYR A 31 -1.05 13.23 -17.09
N MET A 32 -1.53 13.72 -18.22
CA MET A 32 -0.75 14.53 -19.14
C MET A 32 -1.01 16.01 -18.83
N GLU A 33 0.01 16.71 -18.34
CA GLU A 33 -0.03 18.16 -18.19
C GLU A 33 0.33 18.81 -19.52
N HIS A 34 -0.39 19.87 -19.90
CA HIS A 34 -0.19 20.62 -21.16
C HIS A 34 -0.23 19.74 -22.43
N CYS A 35 -1.21 18.84 -22.51
CA CYS A 35 -1.41 17.95 -23.65
C CYS A 35 -1.42 18.75 -24.97
N ASN A 36 -0.61 18.32 -25.95
CA ASN A 36 -0.42 18.97 -27.25
C ASN A 36 0.12 20.42 -27.19
N GLN A 37 0.81 20.80 -26.10
CA GLN A 37 1.41 22.12 -25.94
C GLN A 37 2.92 22.00 -25.62
N PRO A 38 3.71 23.07 -25.87
CA PRO A 38 5.09 23.12 -25.42
C PRO A 38 5.14 22.94 -23.91
N GLY A 39 5.91 21.95 -23.43
CA GLY A 39 6.02 21.63 -22.02
C GLY A 39 5.12 20.49 -21.54
N GLU A 40 4.57 19.70 -22.46
CA GLU A 40 3.85 18.46 -22.15
C GLU A 40 4.67 17.56 -21.21
N LYS A 41 4.08 17.16 -20.07
CA LYS A 41 4.71 16.30 -19.07
C LYS A 41 3.75 15.23 -18.60
N LYS A 42 4.22 13.98 -18.61
CA LYS A 42 3.52 12.84 -17.99
C LYS A 42 3.78 12.85 -16.49
N ARG A 43 2.72 12.94 -15.68
CA ARG A 43 2.80 12.91 -14.22
C ARG A 43 1.76 11.98 -13.63
N TRP A 44 1.98 11.61 -12.39
CA TRP A 44 0.98 10.95 -11.56
C TRP A 44 0.25 11.99 -10.73
N ARG A 45 -1.09 11.97 -10.78
CA ARG A 45 -1.97 12.90 -10.06
C ARG A 45 -3.09 12.14 -9.35
N CYS A 46 -3.53 12.67 -8.21
CA CYS A 46 -4.71 12.17 -7.51
C CYS A 46 -5.95 12.19 -8.45
N LYS A 47 -6.69 11.08 -8.49
CA LYS A 47 -7.92 10.98 -9.30
C LYS A 47 -8.93 12.07 -8.95
N GLN A 48 -9.02 12.47 -7.67
CA GLN A 48 -9.92 13.54 -7.23
C GLN A 48 -9.49 14.90 -7.78
N TYR A 49 -8.18 15.20 -7.79
CA TYR A 49 -7.64 16.39 -8.44
C TYR A 49 -8.07 16.46 -9.92
N ILE A 50 -7.86 15.37 -10.66
CA ILE A 50 -8.17 15.31 -12.09
C ILE A 50 -9.67 15.50 -12.35
N LYS A 51 -10.53 14.88 -11.51
CA LYS A 51 -11.99 14.93 -11.65
C LYS A 51 -12.58 16.31 -11.33
N THR A 52 -12.00 17.02 -10.35
CA THR A 52 -12.58 18.25 -9.80
C THR A 52 -11.74 19.50 -10.08
N HIS A 53 -10.75 19.39 -10.97
CA HIS A 53 -9.84 20.49 -11.32
C HIS A 53 -9.28 21.20 -10.06
N ALA A 54 -8.73 20.41 -9.15
CA ALA A 54 -8.10 20.86 -7.90
C ALA A 54 -9.05 21.46 -6.83
N VAL A 55 -10.36 21.39 -7.00
CA VAL A 55 -11.31 21.96 -6.01
C VAL A 55 -11.28 21.18 -4.70
N HIS A 56 -11.34 19.84 -4.77
CA HIS A 56 -11.46 18.99 -3.58
C HIS A 56 -10.18 18.28 -3.13
N CYS A 57 -9.11 18.36 -3.90
CA CYS A 57 -7.83 17.80 -3.52
C CYS A 57 -6.69 18.48 -4.30
N ARG A 58 -5.71 19.00 -3.57
CA ARG A 58 -4.56 19.70 -4.14
C ARG A 58 -3.24 19.00 -3.89
N ASN A 59 -3.27 17.70 -3.54
CA ASN A 59 -2.05 16.96 -3.27
C ASN A 59 -1.09 17.00 -4.48
N ILE A 60 0.20 16.86 -4.20
CA ILE A 60 1.29 17.08 -5.15
C ILE A 60 1.24 16.11 -6.35
N PRO A 61 1.68 16.54 -7.54
CA PRO A 61 1.98 15.62 -8.63
C PRO A 61 3.29 14.90 -8.38
N LEU A 62 3.43 13.71 -8.95
CA LEU A 62 4.67 12.94 -8.92
C LEU A 62 5.11 12.55 -10.33
N LEU A 63 6.41 12.50 -10.53
CA LEU A 63 7.00 11.82 -11.68
C LEU A 63 7.08 10.32 -11.40
N GLU A 64 7.13 9.51 -12.44
CA GLU A 64 7.24 8.06 -12.30
C GLU A 64 8.57 7.66 -11.65
N GLU A 65 9.62 8.38 -12.01
CA GLU A 65 10.97 8.23 -11.47
C GLU A 65 11.04 8.54 -9.96
N GLU A 66 10.21 9.46 -9.47
CA GLU A 66 10.11 9.77 -8.04
C GLU A 66 9.47 8.62 -7.25
N ILE A 67 8.47 7.96 -7.83
CA ILE A 67 7.82 6.78 -7.22
C ILE A 67 8.82 5.61 -7.19
N GLN A 68 9.55 5.38 -8.28
CA GLN A 68 10.58 4.36 -8.36
C GLN A 68 11.71 4.61 -7.35
N ALA A 69 12.20 5.84 -7.29
CA ALA A 69 13.26 6.24 -6.37
C ALA A 69 12.85 6.06 -4.89
N ALA A 70 11.62 6.42 -4.53
CA ALA A 70 11.11 6.21 -3.19
C ALA A 70 11.02 4.71 -2.82
N PHE A 71 10.59 3.88 -3.77
CA PHE A 71 10.58 2.43 -3.60
C PHE A 71 11.98 1.86 -3.38
N LEU A 72 12.95 2.21 -4.24
CA LEU A 72 14.33 1.74 -4.13
C LEU A 72 14.96 2.17 -2.79
N SER A 73 14.73 3.42 -2.38
CA SER A 73 15.22 3.91 -1.07
C SER A 73 14.62 3.14 0.11
N ALA A 74 13.33 2.78 0.02
CA ALA A 74 12.68 1.97 1.06
C ALA A 74 13.23 0.54 1.12
N VAL A 75 13.52 -0.06 -0.03
CA VAL A 75 14.15 -1.39 -0.12
C VAL A 75 15.57 -1.35 0.46
N ASP A 76 16.40 -0.40 0.04
CA ASP A 76 17.77 -0.24 0.54
C ASP A 76 17.79 -0.04 2.06
N PHE A 77 16.82 0.72 2.60
CA PHE A 77 16.69 0.88 4.04
C PHE A 77 16.40 -0.45 4.74
N LEU A 78 15.46 -1.28 4.22
CA LEU A 78 15.13 -2.56 4.83
C LEU A 78 16.26 -3.59 4.69
N VAL A 79 17.01 -3.55 3.60
CA VAL A 79 18.20 -4.40 3.42
C VAL A 79 19.29 -4.04 4.44
N GLY A 80 19.49 -2.75 4.67
CA GLY A 80 20.46 -2.26 5.67
C GLY A 80 19.99 -2.40 7.13
N HIS A 81 18.68 -2.52 7.35
CA HIS A 81 18.06 -2.54 8.69
C HIS A 81 17.00 -3.64 8.79
N PRO A 82 17.38 -4.92 8.73
CA PRO A 82 16.43 -6.05 8.73
C PRO A 82 15.56 -6.12 9.99
N GLU A 83 15.99 -5.53 11.10
CA GLU A 83 15.22 -5.45 12.35
C GLU A 83 13.90 -4.68 12.22
N PHE A 84 13.75 -3.82 11.20
CA PHE A 84 12.50 -3.12 10.91
C PHE A 84 11.46 -4.01 10.26
N ILE A 85 11.86 -5.10 9.59
CA ILE A 85 10.92 -6.00 8.91
C ILE A 85 10.02 -6.71 9.92
N ASP A 86 10.51 -6.97 11.13
CA ASP A 86 9.76 -7.65 12.20
C ASP A 86 8.85 -6.69 13.00
N LYS A 87 8.97 -5.36 12.80
CA LYS A 87 8.10 -4.35 13.42
C LYS A 87 6.76 -4.22 12.69
N VAL A 88 6.00 -5.31 12.67
CA VAL A 88 4.70 -5.35 12.00
C VAL A 88 3.62 -4.73 12.89
N PRO A 89 2.80 -3.79 12.37
CA PRO A 89 1.64 -3.30 13.11
C PRO A 89 0.68 -4.45 13.43
N LYS A 90 0.27 -4.58 14.69
CA LYS A 90 -0.79 -5.52 15.08
C LYS A 90 -2.11 -5.00 14.52
N GLU A 91 -2.56 -5.52 13.39
CA GLU A 91 -3.92 -5.23 12.91
C GLU A 91 -4.92 -5.87 13.89
N LYS A 92 -5.82 -5.07 14.48
CA LYS A 92 -6.98 -5.58 15.20
C LYS A 92 -7.83 -6.34 14.17
N ARG A 93 -7.98 -7.64 14.35
CA ARG A 93 -8.88 -8.45 13.51
C ARG A 93 -10.30 -8.15 13.96
N GLU A 94 -11.03 -7.39 13.18
CA GLU A 94 -12.48 -7.33 13.32
C GLU A 94 -13.06 -8.52 12.55
N PRO A 95 -13.86 -9.38 13.20
CA PRO A 95 -14.52 -10.48 12.51
C PRO A 95 -15.45 -9.92 11.43
N ALA A 96 -15.54 -10.61 10.30
CA ALA A 96 -16.43 -10.21 9.22
C ALA A 96 -17.88 -10.14 9.72
N TRP A 97 -18.64 -9.13 9.27
CA TRP A 97 -20.05 -8.94 9.67
C TRP A 97 -20.88 -10.23 9.59
N GLN A 98 -20.68 -11.04 8.54
CA GLN A 98 -21.36 -12.32 8.38
C GLN A 98 -21.04 -13.31 9.49
N VAL A 99 -19.82 -13.35 9.99
CA VAL A 99 -19.40 -14.22 11.09
C VAL A 99 -20.08 -13.77 12.38
N LEU A 100 -20.09 -12.46 12.67
CA LEU A 100 -20.78 -11.91 13.86
C LEU A 100 -22.29 -12.17 13.83
N LYS A 101 -22.91 -12.05 12.67
CA LYS A 101 -24.33 -12.34 12.49
C LYS A 101 -24.65 -13.81 12.79
N LEU A 102 -23.87 -14.74 12.24
CA LEU A 102 -24.04 -16.17 12.47
C LEU A 102 -23.72 -16.58 13.91
N GLU A 103 -22.75 -15.93 14.55
CA GLU A 103 -22.50 -16.11 15.99
C GLU A 103 -23.69 -15.69 16.84
N HIS A 104 -24.34 -14.58 16.50
CA HIS A 104 -25.55 -14.14 17.18
C HIS A 104 -26.72 -15.12 16.96
N GLU A 105 -26.92 -15.61 15.74
CA GLU A 105 -27.96 -16.60 15.42
C GLU A 105 -27.74 -17.92 16.17
N ILE A 106 -26.49 -18.39 16.27
CA ILE A 106 -26.11 -19.57 17.07
C ILE A 106 -26.45 -19.35 18.54
N GLN A 107 -26.12 -18.16 19.08
CA GLN A 107 -26.43 -17.83 20.47
C GLN A 107 -27.93 -17.85 20.73
N MET A 108 -28.73 -17.22 19.85
CA MET A 108 -30.19 -17.22 19.95
C MET A 108 -30.78 -18.61 19.88
N CYS A 109 -30.25 -19.48 19.01
CA CYS A 109 -30.68 -20.86 18.90
C CYS A 109 -30.32 -21.68 20.15
N ASN A 110 -29.18 -21.43 20.75
CA ASN A 110 -28.74 -22.09 21.98
C ASN A 110 -29.55 -21.67 23.22
N ASP A 111 -30.02 -20.42 23.24
CA ASP A 111 -30.80 -19.86 24.35
C ASP A 111 -32.31 -20.14 24.20
N SER A 112 -32.74 -20.79 23.09
CA SER A 112 -34.14 -21.16 22.88
C SER A 112 -34.54 -22.39 23.69
N GLU A 113 -35.81 -22.41 24.19
CA GLU A 113 -36.36 -23.56 24.92
C GLU A 113 -36.52 -24.82 24.05
N GLU A 114 -36.66 -24.61 22.73
CA GLU A 114 -36.74 -25.70 21.75
C GLU A 114 -35.38 -25.85 21.04
N TYR A 115 -34.59 -26.81 21.49
CA TYR A 115 -33.31 -27.11 20.88
C TYR A 115 -33.47 -27.88 19.56
N GLN A 116 -33.15 -27.23 18.44
CA GLN A 116 -33.12 -27.82 17.10
C GLN A 116 -31.69 -28.17 16.69
N ALA A 117 -31.28 -29.40 16.91
CA ALA A 117 -29.91 -29.86 16.66
C ALA A 117 -29.47 -29.68 15.20
N GLU A 118 -30.36 -29.94 14.23
CA GLU A 118 -30.07 -29.82 12.79
C GLU A 118 -29.82 -28.38 12.39
N GLU A 119 -30.62 -27.44 12.90
CA GLU A 119 -30.44 -26.02 12.65
C GLU A 119 -29.12 -25.48 13.28
N MET A 120 -28.79 -25.91 14.49
CA MET A 120 -27.56 -25.57 15.14
C MET A 120 -26.35 -26.06 14.34
N ILE A 121 -26.34 -27.28 13.87
CA ILE A 121 -25.28 -27.86 13.03
C ILE A 121 -25.13 -27.05 11.74
N ARG A 122 -26.24 -26.68 11.09
CA ARG A 122 -26.22 -25.85 9.90
C ARG A 122 -25.56 -24.50 10.14
N LEU A 123 -25.97 -23.78 11.19
CA LEU A 123 -25.45 -22.47 11.54
C LEU A 123 -23.94 -22.54 11.88
N ILE A 124 -23.50 -23.56 12.61
CA ILE A 124 -22.08 -23.77 12.91
C ILE A 124 -21.27 -23.98 11.64
N TYR A 125 -21.79 -24.78 10.69
CA TYR A 125 -21.14 -25.04 9.41
C TYR A 125 -21.07 -23.77 8.56
N GLU A 126 -22.16 -23.00 8.46
CA GLU A 126 -22.20 -21.74 7.73
C GLU A 126 -21.24 -20.70 8.33
N ARG A 127 -21.15 -20.61 9.68
CA ARG A 127 -20.18 -19.78 10.37
C ARG A 127 -18.74 -20.17 10.01
N ALA A 128 -18.41 -21.46 10.08
CA ALA A 128 -17.09 -21.95 9.73
C ALA A 128 -16.75 -21.63 8.26
N LYS A 129 -17.71 -21.78 7.34
CA LYS A 129 -17.55 -21.43 5.93
C LYS A 129 -17.36 -19.93 5.73
N ALA A 130 -18.15 -19.08 6.39
CA ALA A 130 -18.00 -17.62 6.34
C ALA A 130 -16.66 -17.18 6.93
N GLN A 131 -16.24 -17.77 8.03
CA GLN A 131 -14.94 -17.52 8.65
C GLN A 131 -13.78 -17.93 7.75
N TYR A 132 -13.87 -19.08 7.08
CA TYR A 132 -12.88 -19.52 6.09
C TYR A 132 -12.85 -18.61 4.86
N GLN A 133 -14.01 -18.20 4.33
CA GLN A 133 -14.09 -17.30 3.16
C GLN A 133 -13.62 -15.87 3.49
N SER A 134 -13.86 -15.40 4.71
CA SER A 134 -13.39 -14.10 5.19
C SER A 134 -11.96 -14.13 5.74
N ALA A 135 -11.41 -15.30 5.98
CA ALA A 135 -10.00 -15.51 6.29
C ALA A 135 -9.17 -15.27 5.02
N VAL A 136 -9.07 -14.01 4.62
CA VAL A 136 -7.92 -13.60 3.82
C VAL A 136 -6.71 -13.97 4.66
N ILE A 137 -5.84 -14.85 4.14
CA ILE A 137 -4.62 -15.27 4.83
C ILE A 137 -3.69 -14.06 4.95
N HIS A 138 -4.02 -13.14 5.84
CA HIS A 138 -3.15 -12.10 6.34
C HIS A 138 -2.40 -12.66 7.54
N ASP A 139 -1.73 -13.80 7.34
CA ASP A 139 -0.72 -14.20 8.28
C ASP A 139 0.44 -13.23 8.15
N SER A 140 0.50 -12.27 9.06
CA SER A 140 1.58 -11.28 9.12
C SER A 140 2.95 -11.96 9.20
N PHE A 141 3.03 -13.13 9.83
CA PHE A 141 4.23 -13.94 9.89
C PHE A 141 4.60 -14.46 8.50
N TYR A 142 3.67 -15.07 7.78
CA TYR A 142 3.91 -15.57 6.41
C TYR A 142 4.33 -14.44 5.46
N GLN A 143 3.66 -13.28 5.53
CA GLN A 143 4.01 -12.14 4.70
C GLN A 143 5.39 -11.55 5.07
N THR A 144 5.76 -11.61 6.36
CA THR A 144 7.08 -11.19 6.83
C THR A 144 8.17 -12.10 6.28
N GLU A 145 8.00 -13.42 6.38
CA GLU A 145 8.95 -14.40 5.83
C GLU A 145 9.05 -14.30 4.29
N LYS A 146 7.93 -14.08 3.61
CA LYS A 146 7.90 -13.84 2.17
C LYS A 146 8.68 -12.57 1.78
N LEU A 147 8.51 -11.48 2.56
CA LEU A 147 9.25 -10.24 2.34
C LEU A 147 10.75 -10.44 2.58
N LYS A 148 11.14 -11.11 3.67
CA LYS A 148 12.55 -11.44 3.97
C LYS A 148 13.18 -12.27 2.87
N ALA A 149 12.48 -13.30 2.38
CA ALA A 149 12.95 -14.13 1.29
C ALA A 149 13.17 -13.32 0.01
N ALA A 150 12.21 -12.47 -0.36
CA ALA A 150 12.32 -11.61 -1.54
C ALA A 150 13.48 -10.59 -1.42
N LEU A 151 13.66 -9.96 -0.25
CA LEU A 151 14.77 -9.04 -0.01
C LEU A 151 16.13 -9.76 -0.03
N LYS A 152 16.20 -10.98 0.48
CA LYS A 152 17.43 -11.80 0.45
C LYS A 152 17.80 -12.24 -0.97
N GLU A 153 16.79 -12.58 -1.79
CA GLU A 153 16.99 -12.99 -3.19
C GLU A 153 17.54 -11.84 -4.05
N HIS A 154 16.99 -10.63 -3.87
CA HIS A 154 17.33 -9.48 -4.71
C HIS A 154 18.44 -8.58 -4.15
N GLY A 155 18.65 -8.57 -2.82
CA GLY A 155 19.62 -7.70 -2.17
C GLY A 155 19.31 -6.20 -2.37
N SER A 156 20.36 -5.36 -2.35
CA SER A 156 20.26 -3.95 -2.72
C SER A 156 20.10 -3.83 -4.24
N ILE A 157 19.08 -3.10 -4.68
CA ILE A 157 18.70 -3.01 -6.09
C ILE A 157 19.00 -1.60 -6.60
N GLU A 158 19.84 -1.51 -7.62
CA GLU A 158 20.19 -0.23 -8.24
C GLU A 158 19.12 0.26 -9.23
N GLU A 159 18.43 -0.67 -9.90
CA GLU A 159 17.41 -0.38 -10.91
C GLU A 159 16.04 -0.88 -10.50
N PHE A 160 14.99 -0.15 -10.90
CA PHE A 160 13.62 -0.51 -10.62
C PHE A 160 13.21 -1.78 -11.38
N GLN A 161 12.76 -2.80 -10.64
CA GLN A 161 12.26 -4.07 -11.15
C GLN A 161 10.75 -4.18 -10.90
N PRO A 162 9.92 -4.17 -11.97
CA PRO A 162 8.45 -4.20 -11.86
C PRO A 162 7.91 -5.41 -11.09
N ASP A 163 8.43 -6.59 -11.38
CA ASP A 163 7.97 -7.85 -10.76
C ASP A 163 8.29 -7.90 -9.27
N PHE A 164 9.48 -7.43 -8.90
CA PHE A 164 9.87 -7.33 -7.50
C PHE A 164 8.98 -6.32 -6.75
N TYR A 165 8.74 -5.15 -7.35
CA TYR A 165 7.82 -4.16 -6.79
C TYR A 165 6.44 -4.76 -6.51
N GLN A 166 5.87 -5.51 -7.47
CA GLN A 166 4.56 -6.15 -7.29
C GLN A 166 4.55 -7.21 -6.20
N LYS A 167 5.65 -7.96 -6.04
CA LYS A 167 5.80 -9.00 -5.00
C LYS A 167 5.83 -8.44 -3.59
N VAL A 168 6.49 -7.29 -3.37
CA VAL A 168 6.79 -6.79 -2.02
C VAL A 168 5.95 -5.61 -1.57
N ILE A 169 5.28 -4.88 -2.49
CA ILE A 169 4.50 -3.69 -2.16
C ILE A 169 3.01 -3.98 -2.03
N LYS A 170 2.44 -3.63 -0.86
CA LYS A 170 0.99 -3.59 -0.64
C LYS A 170 0.39 -2.34 -1.27
N LYS A 171 0.89 -1.15 -0.91
CA LYS A 171 0.50 0.16 -1.48
C LYS A 171 1.52 1.23 -1.14
N MET A 172 1.45 2.36 -1.84
CA MET A 172 2.15 3.60 -1.50
C MET A 172 1.14 4.72 -1.26
N VAL A 173 1.41 5.61 -0.31
CA VAL A 173 0.53 6.73 0.04
C VAL A 173 1.31 8.03 -0.05
N VAL A 174 0.80 8.97 -0.85
CA VAL A 174 1.40 10.29 -1.05
C VAL A 174 0.86 11.24 0.01
N GLN A 175 1.69 11.63 0.95
CA GLN A 175 1.36 12.60 2.00
C GLN A 175 1.47 14.04 1.50
N GLU A 176 0.91 15.01 2.25
CA GLU A 176 0.87 16.42 1.86
C GLU A 176 2.23 17.06 1.66
N GLU A 177 3.21 16.68 2.47
CA GLU A 177 4.56 17.25 2.44
C GLU A 177 5.49 16.62 1.37
N GLY A 178 4.93 15.84 0.44
CA GLY A 178 5.72 15.15 -0.59
C GLY A 178 6.46 13.92 -0.07
N ILE A 179 6.05 13.41 1.08
CA ILE A 179 6.53 12.14 1.62
C ILE A 179 5.75 11.01 0.99
N LEU A 180 6.44 10.04 0.41
CA LEU A 180 5.83 8.80 -0.04
C LEU A 180 5.95 7.75 1.07
N GLN A 181 4.82 7.40 1.65
CA GLN A 181 4.73 6.30 2.60
C GLN A 181 4.66 4.99 1.83
N VAL A 182 5.72 4.20 1.90
CA VAL A 182 5.84 2.90 1.24
C VAL A 182 5.40 1.82 2.21
N ILE A 183 4.32 1.10 1.88
CA ILE A 183 3.73 0.06 2.73
C ILE A 183 3.96 -1.30 2.07
N PHE A 184 4.73 -2.14 2.73
CA PHE A 184 5.08 -3.48 2.29
C PHE A 184 3.97 -4.50 2.55
N ILE A 185 4.08 -5.69 1.95
CA ILE A 185 3.06 -6.76 2.06
C ILE A 185 2.78 -7.20 3.50
N ASN A 186 3.79 -7.14 4.38
CA ASN A 186 3.65 -7.47 5.80
C ASN A 186 3.09 -6.32 6.66
N GLY A 187 2.83 -5.14 6.08
CA GLY A 187 2.31 -3.97 6.76
C GLY A 187 3.36 -3.01 7.31
N VAL A 188 4.65 -3.34 7.23
CA VAL A 188 5.72 -2.39 7.56
C VAL A 188 5.64 -1.18 6.64
N SER A 189 5.80 0.01 7.20
CA SER A 189 5.62 1.28 6.52
C SER A 189 6.81 2.20 6.73
N LEU A 190 7.34 2.76 5.63
CA LEU A 190 8.46 3.70 5.63
C LEU A 190 8.06 4.99 4.90
N GLY A 191 8.35 6.14 5.51
CA GLY A 191 8.16 7.45 4.88
C GLY A 191 9.43 7.92 4.19
N ILE A 192 9.39 8.07 2.86
CA ILE A 192 10.52 8.43 2.02
C ILE A 192 10.21 9.70 1.25
N ARG A 193 11.13 10.68 1.24
CA ARG A 193 11.10 11.79 0.29
C ARG A 193 11.79 11.36 -0.99
N ALA A 194 11.06 11.32 -2.09
CA ALA A 194 11.61 10.95 -3.40
C ALA A 194 12.75 11.90 -3.83
N ALA A 195 12.64 13.20 -3.55
CA ALA A 195 13.66 14.20 -3.84
C ALA A 195 15.01 13.87 -3.17
N ASP A 196 14.97 13.44 -1.91
CA ASP A 196 16.21 13.12 -1.16
C ASP A 196 16.97 11.93 -1.77
N TYR A 197 16.27 10.96 -2.37
CA TYR A 197 16.91 9.84 -3.04
C TYR A 197 17.56 10.25 -4.37
N LEU A 198 16.89 11.06 -5.16
CA LEU A 198 17.42 11.55 -6.44
C LEU A 198 18.68 12.40 -6.26
N GLU A 199 18.75 13.19 -5.19
CA GLU A 199 19.96 13.93 -4.82
C GLU A 199 21.10 12.99 -4.40
N ARG A 200 20.82 11.93 -3.62
CA ARG A 200 21.81 10.91 -3.23
C ARG A 200 22.42 10.20 -4.44
N ARG A 201 21.61 9.83 -5.45
CA ARG A 201 22.13 9.22 -6.68
C ARG A 201 23.12 10.12 -7.42
N LYS A 202 22.90 11.42 -7.43
CA LYS A 202 23.86 12.39 -8.02
C LYS A 202 25.17 12.47 -7.21
N ASN A 203 25.12 12.17 -5.93
CA ASN A 203 26.25 12.25 -5.01
C ASN A 203 26.97 10.90 -4.78
N HIS A 204 26.35 9.75 -5.10
CA HIS A 204 26.97 8.42 -4.96
C HIS A 204 28.14 8.14 -5.92
N GLY A 205 28.35 9.02 -6.91
CA GLY A 205 29.62 9.05 -7.66
C GLY A 205 30.78 9.70 -6.89
N LYS A 206 30.54 10.22 -5.67
CA LYS A 206 31.55 10.87 -4.83
C LYS A 206 31.27 10.62 -3.34
N ASN A 207 31.94 9.61 -2.78
CA ASN A 207 32.09 9.30 -1.35
C ASN A 207 30.82 8.94 -0.54
N CYS A 208 30.74 7.66 -0.18
CA CYS A 208 29.80 7.09 0.77
C CYS A 208 30.19 7.45 2.22
N ASN A 209 29.50 8.43 2.84
CA ASN A 209 29.50 8.62 4.28
C ASN A 209 28.06 8.91 4.74
N CYS A 210 27.34 7.85 5.16
CA CYS A 210 25.95 7.92 5.55
C CYS A 210 25.83 8.11 7.06
N SER A 211 25.54 9.31 7.52
CA SER A 211 25.21 9.60 8.91
C SER A 211 23.77 9.14 9.24
N LYS A 212 23.66 8.43 10.36
CA LYS A 212 22.48 7.70 10.89
C LYS A 212 21.26 8.54 11.31
N GLU A 213 21.21 9.85 11.03
CA GLU A 213 20.28 10.74 11.75
C GLU A 213 18.99 11.14 11.05
N LYS A 214 18.69 10.69 9.82
CA LYS A 214 17.53 11.21 9.06
C LYS A 214 16.29 10.31 8.97
N TYR A 215 16.29 9.14 9.57
CA TYR A 215 15.11 8.25 9.51
C TYR A 215 14.41 8.19 10.86
N ARG A 216 13.57 9.18 11.16
CA ARG A 216 12.57 9.06 12.23
C ARG A 216 11.41 8.22 11.70
N GLY A 217 11.35 6.96 12.12
CA GLY A 217 10.15 6.15 11.98
C GLY A 217 9.04 6.80 12.82
N HIS A 218 8.04 7.36 12.17
CA HIS A 218 6.80 7.73 12.84
C HIS A 218 6.03 6.45 13.13
N THR A 219 6.26 5.89 14.30
CA THR A 219 5.28 5.05 14.97
C THR A 219 4.20 5.99 15.48
N SER A 220 3.04 6.03 14.83
CA SER A 220 1.87 6.67 15.39
C SER A 220 1.39 5.84 16.59
N GLU A 221 1.84 6.19 17.79
CA GLU A 221 1.17 5.83 19.03
C GLU A 221 -0.15 6.61 19.07
N THR A 222 -1.24 5.94 18.69
CA THR A 222 -2.57 6.39 19.10
C THR A 222 -2.79 5.88 20.52
N GLY A 223 -2.51 6.74 21.49
CA GLY A 223 -2.94 6.58 22.87
C GLY A 223 -4.47 6.70 23.00
N VAL A 224 -5.00 5.90 23.93
CA VAL A 224 -6.34 5.80 24.53
C VAL A 224 -7.38 5.15 23.68
#